data_93bc4244449c2874f43e6c36043b897d
#
_entry.id   93bc4244449c2874f43e6c36043b897d
#
_cell.length_a   1.000
_cell.length_b   1.000
_cell.length_c   1.000
_cell.angle_alpha   90.00
_cell.angle_beta   90.00
_cell.angle_gamma   90.00
#
_symmetry.space_group_name_H-M   'P 1'
#
loop_
_entity.id
_entity.type
_entity.pdbx_description
1 polymer ?
#
loop_
_entity_poly.entity_id
_entity_poly.type
_entity_poly.pdbx_seq_one_letter_code
_entity_poly.pdbx_strand_id
1 'polypeptide(L)'
;MNKKLLAPERLRQLPSQFSWIDQQLVRGGHLRDCDHSAWALYLFLATVSDSQGLSYYSEASICQWLQVDPGRLQTIRQQLVAVGLLAYQKPLYQLLALPKPEVLTQGPRTGQIRSVGELLRKIAGGAA
;
A
#
# COMPACT_ATOMS: atom_id res chain seq x y z
N MET A 1 16.53 -10.88 25.44
CA MET A 1 17.65 -10.75 24.52
C MET A 1 18.14 -9.33 24.47
N ASN A 2 19.40 -9.13 24.61
CA ASN A 2 19.93 -7.80 24.58
C ASN A 2 20.24 -7.41 23.16
N LYS A 3 19.68 -6.31 22.71
CA LYS A 3 19.98 -5.85 21.39
C LYS A 3 21.16 -4.92 21.46
N LYS A 4 22.17 -5.18 20.66
CA LYS A 4 23.35 -4.40 20.66
C LYS A 4 23.63 -3.91 19.29
N LEU A 5 24.00 -2.66 19.10
CA LEU A 5 24.29 -2.16 17.77
C LEU A 5 25.54 -2.84 17.26
N LEU A 6 25.43 -3.38 16.06
CA LEU A 6 26.58 -4.04 15.46
C LEU A 6 27.53 -3.04 14.81
N ALA A 7 27.00 -1.95 14.28
CA ALA A 7 27.82 -0.93 13.65
C ALA A 7 27.36 0.42 14.14
N PRO A 8 27.75 0.83 15.34
CA PRO A 8 27.27 2.09 15.89
C PRO A 8 27.60 3.29 15.04
N GLU A 9 28.68 3.24 14.30
CA GLU A 9 29.07 4.35 13.46
C GLU A 9 28.14 4.49 12.26
N ARG A 10 27.30 3.49 11.97
CA ARG A 10 26.38 3.53 10.85
C ARG A 10 24.93 3.54 11.30
N LEU A 11 24.66 4.06 12.48
CA LEU A 11 23.29 4.11 12.97
C LEU A 11 22.42 4.91 12.03
N ARG A 12 21.25 4.42 11.70
CA ARG A 12 20.35 5.09 10.77
C ARG A 12 19.90 6.41 11.38
N GLN A 13 19.85 7.43 10.57
CA GLN A 13 19.35 8.72 10.99
C GLN A 13 18.29 9.16 10.01
N LEU A 14 17.32 9.92 10.45
CA LEU A 14 16.24 10.35 9.59
C LEU A 14 16.78 11.39 8.63
N PRO A 15 16.69 11.14 7.31
CA PRO A 15 17.22 12.08 6.33
C PRO A 15 16.25 13.26 6.17
N SER A 16 16.66 14.29 5.44
CA SER A 16 15.82 15.44 5.24
C SER A 16 14.60 15.10 4.39
N GLN A 17 14.74 14.13 3.48
CA GLN A 17 13.61 13.72 2.69
C GLN A 17 13.41 12.25 2.87
N PHE A 18 12.23 11.83 3.16
CA PHE A 18 11.95 10.42 3.36
C PHE A 18 10.47 10.13 3.10
N SER A 19 10.18 8.87 2.89
CA SER A 19 8.81 8.41 2.71
C SER A 19 8.49 7.48 3.87
N TRP A 20 7.22 7.35 4.20
CA TRP A 20 6.84 6.49 5.31
C TRP A 20 6.10 5.26 4.84
N ILE A 21 6.15 4.22 5.64
CA ILE A 21 5.42 3.00 5.37
C ILE A 21 4.80 2.58 6.69
N ASP A 22 3.50 2.30 6.68
CA ASP A 22 2.79 1.88 7.86
C ASP A 22 3.26 0.47 8.21
N GLN A 23 3.63 0.23 9.44
CA GLN A 23 4.09 -1.10 9.84
C GLN A 23 3.01 -2.15 9.64
N GLN A 24 1.74 -1.78 9.67
CA GLN A 24 0.68 -2.73 9.48
C GLN A 24 0.62 -3.26 8.05
N LEU A 25 1.30 -2.61 7.11
CA LEU A 25 1.37 -3.13 5.75
C LEU A 25 1.88 -4.56 5.79
N VAL A 26 2.91 -4.82 6.58
CA VAL A 26 3.46 -6.16 6.68
C VAL A 26 2.84 -6.89 7.87
N ARG A 27 2.79 -6.26 9.04
CA ARG A 27 2.29 -6.95 10.22
C ARG A 27 0.83 -7.32 10.11
N GLY A 28 0.05 -6.54 9.38
CA GLY A 28 -1.36 -6.84 9.18
C GLY A 28 -1.61 -7.85 8.08
N GLY A 29 -0.56 -8.31 7.42
CA GLY A 29 -0.72 -9.34 6.39
C GLY A 29 -1.22 -8.85 5.07
N HIS A 30 -1.22 -7.54 4.82
CA HIS A 30 -1.79 -7.01 3.59
C HIS A 30 -1.05 -7.46 2.32
N LEU A 31 0.23 -7.73 2.42
CA LEU A 31 0.99 -8.15 1.26
C LEU A 31 1.22 -9.66 1.24
N ARG A 32 0.63 -10.38 2.18
CA ARG A 32 0.91 -11.82 2.29
C ARG A 32 0.73 -12.62 1.02
N ASP A 33 -0.32 -12.37 0.29
CA ASP A 33 -0.56 -13.13 -0.90
C ASP A 33 -0.05 -12.48 -2.18
N CYS A 34 0.77 -11.48 -2.07
CA CYS A 34 1.32 -10.83 -3.24
C CYS A 34 2.73 -11.33 -3.52
N ASP A 35 3.12 -11.31 -4.78
CA ASP A 35 4.46 -11.70 -5.16
C ASP A 35 5.46 -10.70 -4.63
N HIS A 36 6.71 -11.09 -4.45
CA HIS A 36 7.74 -10.19 -3.97
C HIS A 36 7.92 -9.00 -4.92
N SER A 37 7.69 -9.20 -6.22
CA SER A 37 7.79 -8.09 -7.15
C SER A 37 6.70 -7.05 -6.88
N ALA A 38 5.54 -7.50 -6.36
CA ALA A 38 4.49 -6.55 -6.01
C ALA A 38 4.90 -5.74 -4.79
N TRP A 39 5.61 -6.36 -3.84
CA TRP A 39 6.13 -5.64 -2.70
C TRP A 39 7.12 -4.58 -3.20
N ALA A 40 7.93 -4.93 -4.20
CA ALA A 40 8.90 -3.99 -4.77
C ALA A 40 8.19 -2.82 -5.44
N LEU A 41 7.09 -3.09 -6.14
CA LEU A 41 6.32 -2.04 -6.77
C LEU A 41 5.74 -1.10 -5.70
N TYR A 42 5.22 -1.67 -4.61
CA TYR A 42 4.69 -0.85 -3.53
C TYR A 42 5.80 0.06 -2.96
N LEU A 43 6.98 -0.50 -2.71
CA LEU A 43 8.08 0.27 -2.18
C LEU A 43 8.46 1.41 -3.11
N PHE A 44 8.52 1.12 -4.41
CA PHE A 44 8.87 2.14 -5.38
C PHE A 44 7.83 3.26 -5.37
N LEU A 45 6.55 2.89 -5.40
CA LEU A 45 5.49 3.90 -5.43
C LEU A 45 5.45 4.71 -4.14
N ALA A 46 5.71 4.08 -3.01
CA ALA A 46 5.74 4.81 -1.74
C ALA A 46 6.88 5.83 -1.73
N THR A 47 7.96 5.51 -2.42
CA THR A 47 9.11 6.39 -2.44
C THR A 47 8.90 7.60 -3.34
N VAL A 48 8.21 7.42 -4.46
CA VAL A 48 8.05 8.50 -5.43
C VAL A 48 6.71 9.24 -5.36
N SER A 49 5.80 8.84 -4.50
CA SER A 49 4.50 9.47 -4.46
C SER A 49 4.55 10.78 -3.67
N ASP A 50 3.58 11.62 -3.89
CA ASP A 50 3.49 12.89 -3.18
C ASP A 50 2.76 12.65 -1.84
N SER A 51 2.41 13.71 -1.14
CA SER A 51 1.80 13.58 0.17
C SER A 51 0.42 12.92 0.15
N GLN A 52 -0.21 12.88 -1.02
CA GLN A 52 -1.50 12.23 -1.13
C GLN A 52 -1.38 10.83 -1.70
N GLY A 53 -0.18 10.33 -1.89
CA GLY A 53 0.03 8.99 -2.43
C GLY A 53 0.00 8.94 -3.94
N LEU A 54 0.00 10.10 -4.61
CA LEU A 54 -0.13 10.11 -6.06
C LEU A 54 1.21 10.16 -6.77
N SER A 55 1.29 9.46 -7.87
CA SER A 55 2.48 9.50 -8.70
C SER A 55 2.13 9.21 -10.14
N TYR A 56 2.95 9.72 -11.07
CA TYR A 56 2.78 9.48 -12.48
C TYR A 56 4.09 8.85 -12.91
N TYR A 57 4.06 7.66 -13.45
CA TYR A 57 5.25 7.03 -13.99
C TYR A 57 4.87 6.17 -15.17
N SER A 58 5.66 6.21 -16.22
CA SER A 58 5.40 5.39 -17.39
C SER A 58 5.72 3.94 -17.09
N GLU A 59 5.09 3.03 -17.79
CA GLU A 59 5.38 1.63 -17.60
C GLU A 59 6.84 1.34 -17.90
N ALA A 60 7.38 1.96 -18.93
CA ALA A 60 8.78 1.72 -19.30
C ALA A 60 9.71 2.12 -18.15
N SER A 61 9.42 3.23 -17.50
CA SER A 61 10.26 3.69 -16.41
C SER A 61 10.18 2.76 -15.22
N ILE A 62 8.99 2.33 -14.85
CA ILE A 62 8.85 1.42 -13.72
C ILE A 62 9.51 0.09 -14.03
N CYS A 63 9.33 -0.42 -15.24
CA CYS A 63 9.92 -1.69 -15.62
C CYS A 63 11.45 -1.61 -15.52
N GLN A 64 12.01 -0.46 -15.85
CA GLN A 64 13.43 -0.32 -15.79
C GLN A 64 13.89 -0.26 -14.34
N TRP A 65 13.19 0.47 -13.48
CA TRP A 65 13.59 0.52 -12.09
C TRP A 65 13.44 -0.82 -11.38
N LEU A 66 12.35 -1.55 -11.66
CA LEU A 66 12.11 -2.81 -10.98
C LEU A 66 12.71 -4.01 -11.68
N GLN A 67 13.23 -3.82 -12.89
CA GLN A 67 13.81 -4.92 -13.65
C GLN A 67 12.77 -6.00 -13.92
N VAL A 68 11.60 -5.58 -14.37
CA VAL A 68 10.54 -6.51 -14.74
C VAL A 68 10.06 -6.18 -16.14
N ASP A 69 9.45 -7.10 -16.82
CA ASP A 69 8.90 -6.83 -18.14
C ASP A 69 7.46 -6.28 -17.99
N PRO A 70 6.90 -5.72 -19.05
CA PRO A 70 5.58 -5.11 -18.96
C PRO A 70 4.48 -6.06 -18.51
N GLY A 71 4.55 -7.32 -18.92
CA GLY A 71 3.54 -8.28 -18.51
C GLY A 71 3.61 -8.55 -17.02
N ARG A 72 4.84 -8.61 -16.47
CA ARG A 72 5.01 -8.83 -15.07
C ARG A 72 4.53 -7.60 -14.30
N LEU A 73 4.79 -6.41 -14.82
CA LEU A 73 4.34 -5.19 -14.16
C LEU A 73 2.82 -5.20 -14.09
N GLN A 74 2.15 -5.59 -15.15
CA GLN A 74 0.70 -5.62 -15.14
C GLN A 74 0.20 -6.59 -14.07
N THR A 75 0.82 -7.75 -13.94
CA THR A 75 0.41 -8.74 -12.96
C THR A 75 0.59 -8.24 -11.55
N ILE A 76 1.75 -7.67 -11.22
CA ILE A 76 1.99 -7.24 -9.85
C ILE A 76 1.16 -5.99 -9.51
N ARG A 77 0.87 -5.15 -10.52
CA ARG A 77 0.02 -4.01 -10.30
C ARG A 77 -1.38 -4.49 -9.94
N GLN A 78 -1.87 -5.49 -10.66
CA GLN A 78 -3.18 -6.00 -10.38
C GLN A 78 -3.24 -6.68 -9.02
N GLN A 79 -2.17 -7.28 -8.55
CA GLN A 79 -2.15 -7.87 -7.23
C GLN A 79 -2.35 -6.78 -6.17
N LEU A 80 -1.67 -5.65 -6.31
CA LEU A 80 -1.81 -4.58 -5.34
C LEU A 80 -3.19 -3.94 -5.40
N VAL A 81 -3.78 -3.85 -6.58
CA VAL A 81 -5.13 -3.32 -6.71
C VAL A 81 -6.11 -4.29 -6.06
N ALA A 82 -5.94 -5.58 -6.29
CA ALA A 82 -6.85 -6.57 -5.77
C ALA A 82 -6.87 -6.63 -4.24
N VAL A 83 -5.74 -6.37 -3.59
CA VAL A 83 -5.71 -6.39 -2.14
C VAL A 83 -6.02 -5.02 -1.53
N GLY A 84 -6.41 -4.05 -2.35
CA GLY A 84 -6.86 -2.77 -1.82
C GLY A 84 -5.76 -1.80 -1.42
N LEU A 85 -4.56 -1.96 -1.94
CA LEU A 85 -3.47 -1.08 -1.59
C LEU A 85 -3.16 -0.02 -2.64
N LEU A 86 -3.69 -0.18 -3.84
CA LEU A 86 -3.36 0.67 -4.96
C LEU A 86 -4.56 0.95 -5.83
N ALA A 87 -4.70 2.18 -6.30
CA ALA A 87 -5.64 2.52 -7.33
C ALA A 87 -4.82 2.97 -8.53
N TYR A 88 -5.23 2.56 -9.72
CA TYR A 88 -4.47 2.87 -10.91
C TYR A 88 -5.40 3.29 -12.02
N GLN A 89 -5.09 4.42 -12.66
CA GLN A 89 -5.81 4.84 -13.82
C GLN A 89 -4.75 5.48 -14.66
N LYS A 90 -4.29 4.78 -15.67
CA LYS A 90 -3.16 5.17 -16.51
C LYS A 90 -3.15 6.65 -16.83
N PRO A 91 -2.06 7.32 -16.56
CA PRO A 91 -0.82 6.86 -15.99
C PRO A 91 -0.69 7.15 -14.51
N LEU A 92 -1.76 7.39 -13.85
CA LEU A 92 -1.76 7.83 -12.47
C LEU A 92 -1.88 6.67 -11.49
N TYR A 93 -1.04 6.66 -10.49
CA TYR A 93 -1.09 5.68 -9.42
C TYR A 93 -1.45 6.41 -8.13
N GLN A 94 -2.21 5.77 -7.29
CA GLN A 94 -2.49 6.30 -5.97
C GLN A 94 -2.38 5.19 -4.94
N LEU A 95 -1.47 5.35 -3.97
CA LEU A 95 -1.40 4.40 -2.87
C LEU A 95 -2.54 4.72 -1.91
N LEU A 96 -3.19 3.69 -1.44
CA LEU A 96 -4.38 3.85 -0.62
C LEU A 96 -4.08 3.60 0.85
N ALA A 97 -4.93 4.10 1.72
CA ALA A 97 -4.84 3.78 3.12
C ALA A 97 -5.06 2.29 3.26
N LEU A 98 -4.46 1.67 4.26
CA LEU A 98 -4.62 0.24 4.43
C LEU A 98 -6.08 -0.10 4.68
N PRO A 99 -6.55 -1.22 4.14
CA PRO A 99 -7.93 -1.63 4.39
C PRO A 99 -8.14 -1.84 5.88
N LYS A 100 -9.28 -1.41 6.36
CA LYS A 100 -9.54 -1.58 7.75
C LYS A 100 -9.92 -2.99 8.10
N PRO A 101 -9.61 -3.39 9.26
CA PRO A 101 -9.90 -4.76 9.68
C PRO A 101 -11.38 -4.99 9.52
N GLU A 102 -11.65 -6.16 9.11
CA GLU A 102 -12.96 -6.50 8.93
C GLU A 102 -13.87 -6.49 10.03
N VAL A 103 -14.27 -5.52 10.31
CA VAL A 103 -15.15 -5.40 11.33
C VAL A 103 -16.29 -6.11 10.99
N LEU A 104 -16.38 -6.32 9.80
CA LEU A 104 -17.47 -6.85 9.38
C LEU A 104 -17.64 -8.12 9.83
N THR A 105 -16.75 -8.70 10.08
CA THR A 105 -16.84 -10.05 10.35
C THR A 105 -17.75 -10.12 11.49
N GLN A 106 -18.18 -9.09 11.88
CA GLN A 106 -18.89 -9.18 12.95
C GLN A 106 -20.12 -9.70 12.66
N GLY A 107 -20.51 -10.33 12.76
CA GLY A 107 -21.70 -10.85 12.56
C GLY A 107 -22.36 -10.75 11.40
N PRO A 108 -23.33 -11.12 11.33
CA PRO A 108 -24.00 -11.19 10.19
C PRO A 108 -24.36 -9.91 9.77
N ARG A 109 -23.90 -9.50 9.13
CA ARG A 109 -24.13 -8.41 8.61
C ARG A 109 -25.28 -8.37 7.94
N THR A 110 -25.76 -9.25 7.65
CA THR A 110 -26.91 -9.31 7.01
C THR A 110 -27.39 -8.06 6.55
N GLY A 111 -27.08 -7.70 5.65
CA GLY A 111 -27.66 -6.60 5.06
C GLY A 111 -27.43 -5.33 5.78
N GLN A 112 -27.02 -5.36 6.82
CA GLN A 112 -26.84 -4.20 7.43
C GLN A 112 -25.72 -3.52 6.91
N ILE A 113 -24.71 -4.05 6.63
CA ILE A 113 -23.59 -3.40 6.16
C ILE A 113 -23.59 -3.52 4.76
N ARG A 114 -23.88 -2.56 4.08
CA ARG A 114 -23.91 -2.63 2.70
C ARG A 114 -22.57 -2.51 2.18
N SER A 115 -21.86 -1.49 2.32
CA SER A 115 -20.57 -1.33 1.71
C SER A 115 -19.66 -0.62 2.67
N VAL A 116 -18.41 -0.72 2.46
CA VAL A 116 -17.44 -0.06 3.27
C VAL A 116 -17.61 1.44 3.07
N GLY A 117 -17.89 1.84 1.85
CA GLY A 117 -18.09 3.25 1.58
C GLY A 117 -19.24 3.82 2.35
N GLU A 118 -20.31 3.07 2.44
CA GLU A 118 -21.45 3.54 3.15
C GLU A 118 -21.16 3.59 4.64
N LEU A 119 -20.43 2.65 5.13
CA LEU A 119 -20.09 2.62 6.52
C LEU A 119 -19.19 3.81 6.85
N LEU A 120 -18.23 4.10 6.01
CA LEU A 120 -17.36 5.20 6.24
C LEU A 120 -18.12 6.52 6.20
N ARG A 121 -19.04 6.63 5.30
CA ARG A 121 -19.78 7.85 5.18
C ARG A 121 -20.59 8.05 6.47
N LYS A 122 -21.12 7.01 7.00
CA LYS A 122 -21.88 7.10 8.19
C LYS A 122 -21.03 7.54 9.33
N ILE A 123 -19.87 7.06 9.46
CA ILE A 123 -18.97 7.41 10.50
C ILE A 123 -18.45 8.80 10.30
N ALA A 124 -17.92 9.08 9.17
CA ALA A 124 -17.39 10.37 8.88
C ALA A 124 -18.46 11.45 8.84
N GLY A 125 -19.55 11.14 8.31
CA GLY A 125 -20.58 12.14 8.15
C GLY A 125 -21.37 12.29 9.40
N GLY A 126 -20.98 11.63 10.26
CA GLY A 126 -21.71 11.69 11.44
C GLY A 126 -23.04 11.24 11.29
N ALA A 127 -23.49 11.07 10.55
CA ALA A 127 -24.70 10.67 10.53
C ALA A 127 -25.18 10.39 9.44
N ALA A 128 -24.82 10.76 8.92
CA ALA A 128 -25.35 10.56 7.74
C ALA A 128 -25.93 9.61 7.53
#